data_4eb0b516bf1d3f9692108dc369da3457
#
_entry.id   4eb0b516bf1d3f9692108dc369da3457
#
_cell.length_a   1.000
_cell.length_b   1.000
_cell.length_c   1.000
_cell.angle_alpha   90.00
_cell.angle_beta   90.00
_cell.angle_gamma   90.00
#
_symmetry.space_group_name_H-M   'P 1'
#
loop_
_entity.id
_entity.type
_entity.pdbx_description
1 polymer ?
#
loop_
_entity_poly.entity_id
_entity_poly.type
_entity_poly.pdbx_seq_one_letter_code
_entity_poly.pdbx_strand_id
1 'polypeptide(L)'
;EDSVFADQELRQALAGIARENVDVPSSGLYTAAEGLVPTGLSVDGIDYRKSARNPLPTITDPRTLYLNARQGMASSDFSGVTILLPKEAGLTELAEQINGAWQKDCSLFFSVEEVPQEEFDKRLAAGSYTIALAPIRAEGGSVYQMLQQFTAEGGGLTGWSDPIYSQRLAESAQQTGNARCALLADCERQLLEGCAVVPLLGQNRRLLVADGITGLVFDPFTPVLDLTDAQKN
;
A
#
# COMPACT_ATOMS: atom_id res chain seq x y z
N GLU A 1 -12.26 -10.75 18.35
CA GLU A 1 -13.60 -10.16 18.29
C GLU A 1 -13.90 -9.85 16.83
N ASP A 2 -15.09 -10.25 16.36
CA ASP A 2 -15.47 -10.24 14.95
C ASP A 2 -15.68 -8.80 14.47
N SER A 3 -14.62 -8.19 13.94
CA SER A 3 -14.73 -6.90 13.27
C SER A 3 -15.51 -7.06 11.97
N VAL A 4 -16.40 -6.13 11.63
CA VAL A 4 -17.08 -6.09 10.32
C VAL A 4 -16.09 -6.12 9.15
N PHE A 5 -14.87 -5.64 9.38
CA PHE A 5 -13.78 -5.68 8.40
C PHE A 5 -13.13 -7.06 8.23
N ALA A 6 -13.60 -8.10 8.94
CA ALA A 6 -13.29 -9.49 8.61
C ALA A 6 -13.96 -9.92 7.30
N ASP A 7 -15.10 -9.29 6.94
CA ASP A 7 -15.77 -9.52 5.67
C ASP A 7 -14.95 -8.98 4.49
N GLN A 8 -14.61 -9.85 3.55
CA GLN A 8 -13.77 -9.50 2.40
C GLN A 8 -14.51 -8.62 1.39
N GLU A 9 -15.80 -8.87 1.16
CA GLU A 9 -16.59 -8.10 0.21
C GLU A 9 -16.75 -6.66 0.69
N LEU A 10 -16.91 -6.45 2.00
CA LEU A 10 -16.92 -5.12 2.61
C LEU A 10 -15.59 -4.40 2.40
N ARG A 11 -14.45 -5.08 2.64
CA ARG A 11 -13.14 -4.48 2.40
C ARG A 11 -12.93 -4.12 0.93
N GLN A 12 -13.32 -5.01 0.02
CA GLN A 12 -13.24 -4.76 -1.43
C GLN A 12 -14.11 -3.58 -1.86
N ALA A 13 -15.32 -3.48 -1.34
CA ALA A 13 -16.23 -2.38 -1.63
C ALA A 13 -15.64 -1.03 -1.18
N LEU A 14 -15.21 -0.94 0.08
CA LEU A 14 -14.61 0.29 0.62
C LEU A 14 -13.31 0.65 -0.08
N ALA A 15 -12.47 -0.34 -0.43
CA ALA A 15 -11.26 -0.15 -1.19
C ALA A 15 -11.54 0.39 -2.60
N GLY A 16 -12.54 -0.15 -3.28
CA GLY A 16 -12.97 0.30 -4.61
C GLY A 16 -13.42 1.76 -4.58
N ILE A 17 -14.31 2.11 -3.64
CA ILE A 17 -14.79 3.48 -3.46
C ILE A 17 -13.64 4.44 -3.17
N ALA A 18 -12.73 4.09 -2.28
CA ALA A 18 -11.57 4.92 -1.96
C ALA A 18 -10.69 5.15 -3.19
N ARG A 19 -10.35 4.10 -3.93
CA ARG A 19 -9.48 4.20 -5.12
C ARG A 19 -10.08 4.98 -6.27
N GLU A 20 -11.41 4.94 -6.46
CA GLU A 20 -12.10 5.69 -7.49
C GLU A 20 -12.21 7.20 -7.20
N ASN A 21 -12.10 7.59 -5.92
CA ASN A 21 -12.34 8.97 -5.48
C ASN A 21 -11.12 9.67 -4.89
N VAL A 22 -9.97 9.00 -4.80
CA VAL A 22 -8.71 9.65 -4.37
C VAL A 22 -8.10 10.39 -5.55
N ASP A 23 -7.93 11.70 -5.40
CA ASP A 23 -7.28 12.54 -6.38
C ASP A 23 -5.76 12.41 -6.33
N VAL A 24 -5.15 12.31 -7.51
CA VAL A 24 -3.69 12.38 -7.63
C VAL A 24 -3.28 13.85 -7.57
N PRO A 25 -2.47 14.27 -6.56
CA PRO A 25 -2.03 15.66 -6.46
C PRO A 25 -1.28 16.13 -7.70
N SER A 26 -1.61 17.33 -8.19
CA SER A 26 -1.04 17.93 -9.41
C SER A 26 0.45 18.28 -9.30
N SER A 27 1.06 18.16 -8.11
CA SER A 27 2.49 18.43 -7.88
C SER A 27 3.43 17.57 -8.73
N GLY A 28 2.93 16.45 -9.27
CA GLY A 28 3.70 15.42 -9.97
C GLY A 28 4.66 14.64 -9.07
N LEU A 29 4.54 14.82 -7.74
CA LEU A 29 5.24 14.00 -6.74
C LEU A 29 4.49 12.70 -6.46
N TYR A 30 3.27 12.59 -6.95
CA TYR A 30 2.43 11.42 -6.76
C TYR A 30 1.88 10.92 -8.09
N THR A 31 1.60 9.62 -8.15
CA THR A 31 0.88 8.94 -9.23
C THR A 31 -0.16 8.02 -8.61
N ALA A 32 -1.19 7.65 -9.36
CA ALA A 32 -2.06 6.56 -8.94
C ALA A 32 -1.23 5.29 -8.78
N ALA A 33 -1.49 4.52 -7.72
CA ALA A 33 -0.75 3.28 -7.49
C ALA A 33 -1.16 2.22 -8.52
N GLU A 34 -0.16 1.58 -9.14
CA GLU A 34 -0.34 0.44 -10.06
C GLU A 34 -0.27 -0.91 -9.35
N GLY A 35 0.03 -0.90 -8.07
CA GLY A 35 0.20 -2.04 -7.18
C GLY A 35 0.81 -1.60 -5.87
N LEU A 36 1.12 -2.56 -5.01
CA LEU A 36 1.83 -2.32 -3.77
C LEU A 36 3.32 -2.04 -4.03
N VAL A 37 3.93 -2.88 -4.87
CA VAL A 37 5.34 -2.71 -5.25
C VAL A 37 5.47 -1.55 -6.23
N PRO A 38 6.26 -0.51 -5.94
CA PRO A 38 6.40 0.63 -6.82
C PRO A 38 7.11 0.28 -8.13
N THR A 39 6.91 1.13 -9.14
CA THR A 39 7.65 1.06 -10.41
C THR A 39 9.14 1.35 -10.19
N GLY A 40 9.98 0.79 -11.05
CA GLY A 40 11.44 1.00 -11.01
C GLY A 40 12.21 -0.06 -10.21
N LEU A 41 11.52 -0.96 -9.49
CA LEU A 41 12.17 -2.10 -8.86
C LEU A 41 12.43 -3.23 -9.85
N SER A 42 13.54 -3.92 -9.65
CA SER A 42 13.90 -5.10 -10.43
C SER A 42 14.13 -6.33 -9.55
N VAL A 43 13.90 -7.51 -10.12
CA VAL A 43 14.20 -8.81 -9.53
C VAL A 43 15.13 -9.53 -10.49
N ASP A 44 16.36 -9.81 -10.07
CA ASP A 44 17.38 -10.46 -10.89
C ASP A 44 17.60 -9.76 -12.26
N GLY A 45 17.54 -8.41 -12.26
CA GLY A 45 17.67 -7.59 -13.48
C GLY A 45 16.41 -7.47 -14.34
N ILE A 46 15.32 -8.09 -13.96
CA ILE A 46 14.03 -8.01 -14.65
C ILE A 46 13.18 -6.91 -14.03
N ASP A 47 12.68 -5.98 -14.84
CA ASP A 47 11.72 -4.96 -14.38
C ASP A 47 10.48 -5.64 -13.81
N TYR A 48 10.32 -5.53 -12.49
CA TYR A 48 9.29 -6.26 -11.78
C TYR A 48 7.88 -5.86 -12.24
N ARG A 49 7.60 -4.56 -12.35
CA ARG A 49 6.24 -4.09 -12.69
C ARG A 49 5.82 -4.50 -14.10
N LYS A 50 6.73 -4.52 -15.07
CA LYS A 50 6.46 -5.03 -16.42
C LYS A 50 6.17 -6.52 -16.41
N SER A 51 6.86 -7.29 -15.56
CA SER A 51 6.66 -8.73 -15.42
C SER A 51 5.37 -9.06 -14.65
N ALA A 52 5.13 -8.40 -13.52
CA ALA A 52 3.98 -8.63 -12.66
C ALA A 52 2.66 -8.11 -13.22
N ARG A 53 2.70 -7.19 -14.20
CA ARG A 53 1.53 -6.51 -14.76
C ARG A 53 0.73 -5.76 -13.68
N ASN A 54 -0.59 -5.63 -13.87
CA ASN A 54 -1.49 -4.99 -12.90
C ASN A 54 -1.97 -6.03 -11.86
N PRO A 55 -1.51 -5.97 -10.60
CA PRO A 55 -1.93 -6.88 -9.54
C PRO A 55 -3.19 -6.41 -8.79
N LEU A 56 -3.68 -5.20 -9.11
CA LEU A 56 -4.82 -4.62 -8.40
C LEU A 56 -6.10 -5.37 -8.76
N PRO A 57 -6.95 -5.69 -7.77
CA PRO A 57 -8.22 -6.35 -8.04
C PRO A 57 -9.12 -5.43 -8.87
N THR A 58 -9.82 -6.03 -9.82
CA THR A 58 -10.90 -5.35 -10.56
C THR A 58 -12.16 -5.41 -9.71
N ILE A 59 -12.57 -4.27 -9.15
CA ILE A 59 -13.79 -4.14 -8.36
C ILE A 59 -14.81 -3.42 -9.25
N THR A 60 -15.78 -4.18 -9.72
CA THR A 60 -16.86 -3.62 -10.54
C THR A 60 -17.99 -3.18 -9.63
N ASP A 61 -18.46 -1.93 -9.77
CA ASP A 61 -19.54 -1.34 -9.00
C ASP A 61 -19.35 -1.52 -7.46
N PRO A 62 -18.36 -0.85 -6.88
CA PRO A 62 -18.06 -1.02 -5.46
C PRO A 62 -19.20 -0.57 -4.55
N ARG A 63 -20.07 0.33 -5.01
CA ARG A 63 -21.25 0.75 -4.26
C ARG A 63 -22.28 -0.37 -4.14
N THR A 64 -22.59 -1.08 -5.23
CA THR A 64 -23.49 -2.24 -5.17
C THR A 64 -22.86 -3.35 -4.33
N LEU A 65 -21.55 -3.58 -4.45
CA LEU A 65 -20.84 -4.54 -3.60
C LEU A 65 -21.00 -4.18 -2.11
N TYR A 66 -20.85 -2.90 -1.76
CA TYR A 66 -21.06 -2.43 -0.39
C TYR A 66 -22.50 -2.70 0.10
N LEU A 67 -23.50 -2.41 -0.71
CA LEU A 67 -24.90 -2.64 -0.33
C LEU A 67 -25.20 -4.12 -0.08
N ASN A 68 -24.56 -5.01 -0.83
CA ASN A 68 -24.66 -6.45 -0.65
C ASN A 68 -23.92 -6.92 0.62
N ALA A 69 -22.68 -6.52 0.79
CA ALA A 69 -21.87 -6.88 1.95
C ALA A 69 -22.48 -6.40 3.28
N ARG A 70 -23.14 -5.22 3.25
CA ARG A 70 -23.80 -4.66 4.44
C ARG A 70 -25.06 -5.39 4.87
N GLN A 71 -25.61 -6.31 4.08
CA GLN A 71 -26.82 -7.04 4.46
C GLN A 71 -26.57 -7.86 5.73
N GLY A 72 -27.36 -7.58 6.77
CA GLY A 72 -27.21 -8.22 8.07
C GLY A 72 -26.28 -7.51 9.05
N MET A 73 -25.59 -6.44 8.65
CA MET A 73 -24.78 -5.61 9.53
C MET A 73 -25.60 -4.48 10.13
N ALA A 74 -25.43 -4.19 11.41
CA ALA A 74 -26.04 -3.04 12.07
C ALA A 74 -25.15 -1.79 11.91
N SER A 75 -25.75 -0.59 11.98
CA SER A 75 -24.97 0.65 11.98
C SER A 75 -24.04 0.77 13.19
N SER A 76 -24.39 0.14 14.31
CA SER A 76 -23.54 0.06 15.50
C SER A 76 -22.23 -0.70 15.29
N ASP A 77 -22.17 -1.60 14.32
CA ASP A 77 -20.98 -2.42 14.02
C ASP A 77 -19.82 -1.56 13.47
N PHE A 78 -20.14 -0.38 12.95
CA PHE A 78 -19.18 0.63 12.50
C PHE A 78 -18.87 1.70 13.58
N SER A 79 -19.48 1.58 14.77
CA SER A 79 -19.28 2.54 15.84
C SER A 79 -17.86 2.45 16.40
N GLY A 80 -17.24 3.60 16.61
CA GLY A 80 -15.88 3.68 17.18
C GLY A 80 -14.75 3.32 16.20
N VAL A 81 -15.07 3.06 14.94
CA VAL A 81 -14.04 2.87 13.90
C VAL A 81 -13.30 4.18 13.65
N THR A 82 -11.97 4.10 13.65
CA THR A 82 -11.10 5.23 13.38
C THR A 82 -10.15 4.93 12.22
N ILE A 83 -9.76 5.96 11.50
CA ILE A 83 -8.65 5.95 10.55
C ILE A 83 -7.41 6.46 11.29
N LEU A 84 -6.50 5.57 11.61
CA LEU A 84 -5.25 5.88 12.27
C LEU A 84 -4.20 6.32 11.26
N LEU A 85 -3.52 7.43 11.50
CA LEU A 85 -2.42 7.89 10.65
C LEU A 85 -1.28 8.54 11.46
N PRO A 86 -0.04 8.46 10.97
CA PRO A 86 1.09 9.13 11.58
C PRO A 86 1.06 10.62 11.21
N LYS A 87 1.14 11.48 12.23
CA LYS A 87 1.05 12.93 12.09
C LYS A 87 2.11 13.51 11.16
N GLU A 88 3.31 12.93 11.19
CA GLU A 88 4.46 13.38 10.40
C GLU A 88 4.34 13.05 8.90
N ALA A 89 3.43 12.16 8.53
CA ALA A 89 3.27 11.75 7.12
C ALA A 89 2.44 12.73 6.27
N GLY A 90 1.71 13.66 6.89
CA GLY A 90 0.89 14.65 6.17
C GLY A 90 -0.23 14.02 5.34
N LEU A 91 -0.89 12.98 5.86
CA LEU A 91 -1.91 12.20 5.15
C LEU A 91 -3.35 12.62 5.45
N THR A 92 -3.53 13.71 6.20
CA THR A 92 -4.86 14.20 6.66
C THR A 92 -5.79 14.47 5.49
N GLU A 93 -5.32 15.19 4.47
CA GLU A 93 -6.12 15.50 3.28
C GLU A 93 -6.55 14.22 2.54
N LEU A 94 -5.66 13.23 2.43
CA LEU A 94 -5.98 11.94 1.81
C LEU A 94 -7.04 11.18 2.64
N ALA A 95 -6.92 11.19 3.97
CA ALA A 95 -7.93 10.58 4.85
C ALA A 95 -9.30 11.27 4.71
N GLU A 96 -9.33 12.59 4.57
CA GLU A 96 -10.55 13.37 4.35
C GLU A 96 -11.19 13.05 3.00
N GLN A 97 -10.42 12.90 1.94
CA GLN A 97 -10.92 12.48 0.62
C GLN A 97 -11.57 11.10 0.69
N ILE A 98 -10.91 10.14 1.32
CA ILE A 98 -11.44 8.78 1.50
C ILE A 98 -12.74 8.81 2.31
N ASN A 99 -12.75 9.51 3.44
CA ASN A 99 -13.95 9.67 4.27
C ASN A 99 -15.10 10.33 3.51
N GLY A 100 -14.82 11.37 2.75
CA GLY A 100 -15.81 12.04 1.91
C GLY A 100 -16.45 11.09 0.89
N ALA A 101 -15.64 10.23 0.27
CA ALA A 101 -16.12 9.21 -0.66
C ALA A 101 -16.99 8.16 0.06
N TRP A 102 -16.56 7.64 1.21
CA TRP A 102 -17.35 6.69 1.99
C TRP A 102 -18.63 7.31 2.56
N GLN A 103 -18.60 8.58 2.96
CA GLN A 103 -19.80 9.29 3.39
C GLN A 103 -20.83 9.42 2.26
N LYS A 104 -20.37 9.79 1.08
CA LYS A 104 -21.23 9.99 -0.10
C LYS A 104 -21.86 8.68 -0.57
N ASP A 105 -21.08 7.62 -0.68
CA ASP A 105 -21.51 6.38 -1.34
C ASP A 105 -22.01 5.31 -0.37
N CYS A 106 -21.59 5.34 0.90
CA CYS A 106 -21.90 4.36 1.92
C CYS A 106 -22.63 4.92 3.14
N SER A 107 -22.74 6.25 3.28
CA SER A 107 -23.18 6.92 4.51
C SER A 107 -22.32 6.53 5.73
N LEU A 108 -21.05 6.20 5.50
CA LEU A 108 -20.06 5.92 6.54
C LEU A 108 -19.12 7.12 6.67
N PHE A 109 -18.85 7.49 7.92
CA PHE A 109 -17.86 8.50 8.24
C PHE A 109 -17.10 8.06 9.49
N PHE A 110 -15.78 7.93 9.36
CA PHE A 110 -14.93 7.48 10.45
C PHE A 110 -14.11 8.63 11.02
N SER A 111 -13.87 8.62 12.32
CA SER A 111 -13.00 9.61 12.95
C SER A 111 -11.56 9.41 12.48
N VAL A 112 -10.87 10.51 12.20
CA VAL A 112 -9.44 10.50 11.88
C VAL A 112 -8.67 10.72 13.18
N GLU A 113 -7.72 9.83 13.47
CA GLU A 113 -6.85 9.89 14.64
C GLU A 113 -5.39 10.03 14.19
N GLU A 114 -4.83 11.22 14.43
CA GLU A 114 -3.42 11.50 14.16
C GLU A 114 -2.59 11.28 15.43
N VAL A 115 -1.60 10.40 15.34
CA VAL A 115 -0.70 10.12 16.46
C VAL A 115 0.75 10.35 16.06
N PRO A 116 1.69 10.58 17.00
CA PRO A 116 3.11 10.60 16.70
C PRO A 116 3.58 9.31 16.06
N GLN A 117 4.60 9.35 15.20
CA GLN A 117 5.12 8.17 14.48
C GLN A 117 5.41 6.98 15.41
N GLU A 118 6.04 7.23 16.57
CA GLU A 118 6.36 6.16 17.55
C GLU A 118 5.09 5.46 18.07
N GLU A 119 4.04 6.21 18.36
CA GLU A 119 2.76 5.64 18.82
C GLU A 119 2.04 4.91 17.67
N PHE A 120 2.12 5.45 16.46
CA PHE A 120 1.59 4.80 15.27
C PHE A 120 2.24 3.43 15.06
N ASP A 121 3.57 3.36 15.06
CA ASP A 121 4.33 2.12 14.86
C ASP A 121 4.02 1.09 15.95
N LYS A 122 3.92 1.53 17.19
CA LYS A 122 3.53 0.68 18.33
C LYS A 122 2.13 0.10 18.17
N ARG A 123 1.16 0.92 17.78
CA ARG A 123 -0.23 0.47 17.58
C ARG A 123 -0.33 -0.45 16.36
N LEU A 124 0.41 -0.15 15.29
CA LEU A 124 0.47 -1.00 14.11
C LEU A 124 1.04 -2.39 14.45
N ALA A 125 2.16 -2.44 15.15
CA ALA A 125 2.77 -3.71 15.58
C ALA A 125 1.90 -4.51 16.56
N ALA A 126 1.10 -3.84 17.39
CA ALA A 126 0.17 -4.47 18.31
C ALA A 126 -1.17 -4.87 17.67
N GLY A 127 -1.43 -4.52 16.39
CA GLY A 127 -2.74 -4.69 15.76
C GLY A 127 -3.85 -3.83 16.40
N SER A 128 -3.48 -2.76 17.11
CA SER A 128 -4.41 -1.90 17.86
C SER A 128 -4.97 -0.78 16.98
N TYR A 129 -5.58 -1.14 15.87
CA TYR A 129 -6.23 -0.25 14.91
C TYR A 129 -7.28 -1.02 14.11
N THR A 130 -8.20 -0.31 13.49
CA THR A 130 -9.18 -0.90 12.55
C THR A 130 -8.81 -0.56 11.11
N ILE A 131 -8.57 0.72 10.83
CA ILE A 131 -8.09 1.22 9.55
C ILE A 131 -6.83 2.02 9.82
N ALA A 132 -5.76 1.78 9.08
CA ALA A 132 -4.54 2.57 9.15
C ALA A 132 -4.19 3.12 7.76
N LEU A 133 -3.80 4.39 7.70
CA LEU A 133 -3.29 5.04 6.50
C LEU A 133 -1.82 5.39 6.71
N ALA A 134 -0.94 4.81 5.92
CA ALA A 134 0.49 4.93 6.11
C ALA A 134 1.28 4.91 4.79
N PRO A 135 2.44 5.55 4.73
CA PRO A 135 3.39 5.31 3.66
C PRO A 135 4.06 3.95 3.88
N ILE A 136 4.03 3.10 2.85
CA ILE A 136 4.78 1.84 2.83
C ILE A 136 6.01 2.03 1.93
N ARG A 137 7.19 1.70 2.44
CA ARG A 137 8.45 1.92 1.74
C ARG A 137 9.07 0.60 1.29
N ALA A 138 9.61 0.59 0.08
CA ALA A 138 10.47 -0.48 -0.42
C ALA A 138 11.90 -0.25 0.06
N GLU A 139 12.17 -0.52 1.33
CA GLU A 139 13.51 -0.35 1.90
C GLU A 139 14.53 -1.23 1.18
N GLY A 140 15.69 -0.64 0.84
CA GLY A 140 16.74 -1.34 0.11
C GLY A 140 16.38 -1.79 -1.31
N GLY A 141 15.26 -1.33 -1.87
CA GLY A 141 14.85 -1.65 -3.24
C GLY A 141 14.48 -3.12 -3.47
N SER A 142 14.13 -3.88 -2.44
CA SER A 142 13.82 -5.31 -2.55
C SER A 142 12.33 -5.58 -2.57
N VAL A 143 11.84 -6.15 -3.68
CA VAL A 143 10.46 -6.63 -3.81
C VAL A 143 10.14 -7.69 -2.76
N TYR A 144 11.06 -8.62 -2.52
CA TYR A 144 10.89 -9.68 -1.52
C TYR A 144 10.70 -9.09 -0.11
N GLN A 145 11.59 -8.17 0.31
CA GLN A 145 11.51 -7.56 1.63
C GLN A 145 10.23 -6.73 1.81
N MET A 146 9.79 -6.06 0.75
CA MET A 146 8.54 -5.32 0.78
C MET A 146 7.33 -6.24 1.03
N LEU A 147 7.27 -7.37 0.35
CA LEU A 147 6.19 -8.34 0.53
C LEU A 147 6.32 -9.10 1.86
N GLN A 148 7.54 -9.32 2.36
CA GLN A 148 7.79 -10.01 3.62
C GLN A 148 7.19 -9.28 4.84
N GLN A 149 7.05 -7.96 4.78
CA GLN A 149 6.43 -7.17 5.86
C GLN A 149 5.01 -7.63 6.23
N PHE A 150 4.33 -8.33 5.32
CA PHE A 150 2.97 -8.85 5.51
C PHE A 150 2.91 -10.31 5.98
N THR A 151 4.06 -10.95 6.20
CA THR A 151 4.12 -12.25 6.87
C THR A 151 4.23 -12.06 8.37
N ALA A 152 3.81 -13.06 9.16
CA ALA A 152 3.98 -13.02 10.61
C ALA A 152 5.45 -12.87 11.02
N GLU A 153 6.38 -13.50 10.30
CA GLU A 153 7.83 -13.42 10.51
C GLU A 153 8.40 -12.04 10.17
N GLY A 154 7.80 -11.35 9.18
CA GLY A 154 8.17 -10.00 8.75
C GLY A 154 7.57 -8.87 9.57
N GLY A 155 6.83 -9.17 10.64
CA GLY A 155 6.20 -8.19 11.53
C GLY A 155 4.68 -8.10 11.42
N GLY A 156 4.04 -8.79 10.48
CA GLY A 156 2.58 -8.89 10.38
C GLY A 156 1.87 -7.53 10.22
N LEU A 157 2.40 -6.68 9.37
CA LEU A 157 2.05 -5.24 9.27
C LEU A 157 0.54 -4.95 9.28
N THR A 158 -0.31 -5.86 8.82
CA THR A 158 -1.77 -5.68 8.75
C THR A 158 -2.55 -6.61 9.66
N GLY A 159 -1.87 -7.46 10.44
CA GLY A 159 -2.53 -8.55 11.15
C GLY A 159 -3.13 -9.62 10.23
N TRP A 160 -3.11 -9.42 8.91
CA TRP A 160 -3.48 -10.44 7.94
C TRP A 160 -2.41 -11.52 7.88
N SER A 161 -2.82 -12.77 7.88
CA SER A 161 -1.90 -13.90 7.73
C SER A 161 -2.51 -14.94 6.81
N ASP A 162 -1.69 -15.45 5.89
CA ASP A 162 -2.05 -16.54 5.01
C ASP A 162 -0.85 -17.49 4.88
N PRO A 163 -0.99 -18.76 5.31
CA PRO A 163 0.10 -19.73 5.21
C PRO A 163 0.54 -19.99 3.78
N ILE A 164 -0.38 -19.93 2.80
CA ILE A 164 -0.07 -20.13 1.38
C ILE A 164 0.76 -18.95 0.86
N TYR A 165 0.43 -17.72 1.28
CA TYR A 165 1.22 -16.53 0.98
C TYR A 165 2.65 -16.67 1.50
N SER A 166 2.79 -17.01 2.78
CA SER A 166 4.09 -17.15 3.43
C SER A 166 4.94 -18.25 2.79
N GLN A 167 4.33 -19.40 2.47
CA GLN A 167 5.01 -20.49 1.77
C GLN A 167 5.47 -20.06 0.38
N ARG A 168 4.60 -19.45 -0.43
CA ARG A 168 4.91 -18.99 -1.78
C ARG A 168 6.02 -17.94 -1.79
N LEU A 169 5.99 -17.02 -0.82
CA LEU A 169 7.04 -16.03 -0.65
C LEU A 169 8.40 -16.70 -0.32
N ALA A 170 8.41 -17.68 0.59
CA ALA A 170 9.61 -18.46 0.89
C ALA A 170 10.13 -19.25 -0.32
N GLU A 171 9.23 -19.86 -1.11
CA GLU A 171 9.58 -20.54 -2.36
C GLU A 171 10.22 -19.59 -3.37
N SER A 172 9.79 -18.33 -3.44
CA SER A 172 10.38 -17.32 -4.32
C SER A 172 11.87 -17.07 -4.04
N ALA A 173 12.30 -17.23 -2.80
CA ALA A 173 13.71 -17.09 -2.43
C ALA A 173 14.61 -18.22 -2.97
N GLN A 174 14.02 -19.36 -3.36
CA GLN A 174 14.72 -20.49 -3.95
C GLN A 174 14.76 -20.45 -5.48
N GLN A 175 14.08 -19.47 -6.08
CA GLN A 175 13.98 -19.29 -7.52
C GLN A 175 14.81 -18.10 -7.99
N THR A 176 15.02 -18.03 -9.32
CA THR A 176 15.71 -16.90 -9.97
C THR A 176 14.97 -16.46 -11.22
N GLY A 177 15.26 -15.25 -11.68
CA GLY A 177 14.75 -14.71 -12.94
C GLY A 177 13.21 -14.67 -13.01
N ASN A 178 12.66 -15.10 -14.14
CA ASN A 178 11.22 -15.04 -14.39
C ASN A 178 10.39 -15.89 -13.41
N ALA A 179 10.93 -17.04 -12.96
CA ALA A 179 10.22 -17.89 -12.00
C ALA A 179 10.06 -17.19 -10.65
N ARG A 180 11.11 -16.50 -10.18
CA ARG A 180 11.06 -15.68 -8.97
C ARG A 180 10.10 -14.52 -9.12
N CYS A 181 10.16 -13.78 -10.23
CA CYS A 181 9.23 -12.70 -10.52
C CYS A 181 7.77 -13.17 -10.49
N ALA A 182 7.46 -14.33 -11.07
CA ALA A 182 6.10 -14.87 -11.12
C ALA A 182 5.56 -15.17 -9.71
N LEU A 183 6.35 -15.83 -8.85
CA LEU A 183 5.96 -16.13 -7.49
C LEU A 183 5.74 -14.85 -6.64
N LEU A 184 6.61 -13.86 -6.79
CA LEU A 184 6.45 -12.56 -6.12
C LEU A 184 5.21 -11.82 -6.61
N ALA A 185 4.92 -11.89 -7.92
CA ALA A 185 3.71 -11.28 -8.48
C ALA A 185 2.42 -11.98 -7.99
N ASP A 186 2.46 -13.29 -7.82
CA ASP A 186 1.35 -14.04 -7.24
C ASP A 186 1.14 -13.70 -5.77
N CYS A 187 2.21 -13.48 -5.00
CA CYS A 187 2.13 -13.00 -3.62
C CYS A 187 1.49 -11.60 -3.57
N GLU A 188 1.97 -10.66 -4.39
CA GLU A 188 1.41 -9.31 -4.43
C GLU A 188 -0.09 -9.35 -4.77
N ARG A 189 -0.48 -10.13 -5.77
CA ARG A 189 -1.88 -10.27 -6.17
C ARG A 189 -2.74 -10.84 -5.05
N GLN A 190 -2.30 -11.92 -4.41
CA GLN A 190 -3.01 -12.56 -3.29
C GLN A 190 -3.26 -11.59 -2.13
N LEU A 191 -2.24 -10.79 -1.78
CA LEU A 191 -2.34 -9.77 -0.73
C LEU A 191 -3.37 -8.70 -1.08
N LEU A 192 -3.40 -8.25 -2.34
CA LEU A 192 -4.28 -7.18 -2.79
C LEU A 192 -5.71 -7.65 -3.07
N GLU A 193 -5.92 -8.90 -3.50
CA GLU A 193 -7.25 -9.48 -3.70
C GLU A 193 -8.05 -9.55 -2.39
N GLY A 194 -7.37 -9.82 -1.27
CA GLY A 194 -7.99 -9.79 0.06
C GLY A 194 -8.34 -8.40 0.57
N CYS A 195 -7.86 -7.35 -0.10
CA CYS A 195 -7.94 -5.96 0.35
C CYS A 195 -7.52 -5.76 1.82
N ALA A 196 -6.57 -6.56 2.29
CA ALA A 196 -5.89 -6.31 3.57
C ALA A 196 -4.96 -5.10 3.46
N VAL A 197 -4.50 -4.82 2.25
CA VAL A 197 -3.72 -3.62 1.87
C VAL A 197 -4.33 -3.03 0.62
N VAL A 198 -4.49 -1.72 0.60
CA VAL A 198 -5.07 -0.97 -0.51
C VAL A 198 -4.10 0.12 -0.95
N PRO A 199 -3.30 -0.11 -1.99
CA PRO A 199 -2.45 0.93 -2.56
C PRO A 199 -3.30 2.02 -3.20
N LEU A 200 -3.08 3.27 -2.82
CA LEU A 200 -3.81 4.44 -3.30
C LEU A 200 -2.94 5.30 -4.22
N LEU A 201 -1.79 5.73 -3.71
CA LEU A 201 -0.85 6.61 -4.39
C LEU A 201 0.57 6.04 -4.33
N GLY A 202 1.32 6.20 -5.41
CA GLY A 202 2.76 6.03 -5.44
C GLY A 202 3.45 7.38 -5.28
N GLN A 203 4.42 7.49 -4.37
CA GLN A 203 5.21 8.70 -4.20
C GLN A 203 6.46 8.64 -5.07
N ASN A 204 6.68 9.70 -5.86
CA ASN A 204 7.86 9.87 -6.70
C ASN A 204 8.92 10.70 -5.96
N ARG A 205 10.17 10.33 -6.10
CA ARG A 205 11.30 11.19 -5.69
C ARG A 205 11.83 11.93 -6.91
N ARG A 206 12.18 13.19 -6.72
CA ARG A 206 12.75 14.02 -7.77
C ARG A 206 14.11 14.55 -7.35
N LEU A 207 15.04 14.52 -8.27
CA LEU A 207 16.33 15.16 -8.15
C LEU A 207 16.38 16.34 -9.14
N LEU A 208 16.60 17.53 -8.63
CA LEU A 208 16.89 18.73 -9.46
C LEU A 208 18.39 18.86 -9.56
N VAL A 209 18.90 18.81 -10.78
CA VAL A 209 20.32 18.93 -11.09
C VAL A 209 20.54 20.20 -11.89
N ALA A 210 21.48 21.04 -11.46
CA ALA A 210 21.85 22.25 -12.22
C ALA A 210 22.54 21.85 -13.52
N ASP A 211 22.40 22.71 -14.54
CA ASP A 211 23.02 22.50 -15.83
C ASP A 211 24.56 22.36 -15.69
N GLY A 212 25.11 21.46 -16.48
CA GLY A 212 26.55 21.18 -16.48
C GLY A 212 27.02 20.23 -15.39
N ILE A 213 26.14 19.72 -14.53
CA ILE A 213 26.50 18.66 -13.56
C ILE A 213 26.16 17.28 -14.15
N THR A 214 27.17 16.39 -14.15
CA THR A 214 27.09 15.03 -14.67
C THR A 214 27.68 14.05 -13.65
N GLY A 215 27.52 12.72 -13.86
CA GLY A 215 28.10 11.68 -13.00
C GLY A 215 27.38 11.46 -11.68
N LEU A 216 26.14 11.96 -11.53
CA LEU A 216 25.29 11.69 -10.36
C LEU A 216 24.60 10.33 -10.53
N VAL A 217 24.60 9.51 -9.48
CA VAL A 217 23.78 8.31 -9.43
C VAL A 217 22.67 8.50 -8.39
N PHE A 218 21.44 8.44 -8.86
CA PHE A 218 20.25 8.60 -8.04
C PHE A 218 19.42 7.32 -8.04
N ASP A 219 19.32 6.72 -6.87
CA ASP A 219 18.42 5.60 -6.63
C ASP A 219 17.22 6.08 -5.81
N PRO A 220 15.98 6.00 -6.33
CA PRO A 220 14.80 6.47 -5.63
C PRO A 220 14.46 5.66 -4.37
N PHE A 221 15.02 4.46 -4.20
CA PHE A 221 14.76 3.57 -3.07
C PHE A 221 15.79 3.68 -1.95
N THR A 222 16.88 4.38 -2.17
CA THR A 222 17.89 4.65 -1.15
C THR A 222 17.90 6.13 -0.78
N PRO A 223 18.21 6.50 0.49
CA PRO A 223 18.30 7.90 0.88
C PRO A 223 19.57 8.58 0.37
N VAL A 224 20.48 7.82 -0.25
CA VAL A 224 21.83 8.28 -0.63
C VAL A 224 21.83 8.72 -2.08
N LEU A 225 22.41 9.90 -2.33
CA LEU A 225 22.81 10.37 -3.65
C LEU A 225 24.31 10.11 -3.79
N ASP A 226 24.69 9.27 -4.76
CA ASP A 226 26.11 9.03 -5.02
C ASP A 226 26.68 10.16 -5.89
N LEU A 227 27.70 10.82 -5.36
CA LEU A 227 28.41 11.93 -5.97
C LEU A 227 29.86 11.57 -6.36
N THR A 228 30.24 10.29 -6.28
CA THR A 228 31.62 9.84 -6.47
C THR A 228 32.20 10.28 -7.80
N ASP A 229 31.40 10.22 -8.87
CA ASP A 229 31.80 10.62 -10.22
C ASP A 229 31.20 11.97 -10.65
N ALA A 230 30.70 12.76 -9.71
CA ALA A 230 30.08 14.04 -9.99
C ALA A 230 31.09 15.04 -10.55
N GLN A 231 30.76 15.62 -11.69
CA GLN A 231 31.59 16.62 -12.39
C GLN A 231 30.74 17.81 -12.78
N LYS A 232 31.37 19.00 -12.80
CA LYS A 232 30.77 20.22 -13.33
C LYS A 232 31.53 20.59 -14.60
N ASN A 233 30.84 20.55 -15.73
CA ASN A 233 31.36 20.97 -17.06
C ASN A 233 31.02 22.41 -17.34
#